data_52373afc4bc525e2f069e68b9ad1775b
#
_entry.id   52373afc4bc525e2f069e68b9ad1775b
#
_cell.length_a   1.000
_cell.length_b   1.000
_cell.length_c   1.000
_cell.angle_alpha   90.00
_cell.angle_beta   90.00
_cell.angle_gamma   90.00
#
_symmetry.space_group_name_H-M   'P 1'
#
loop_
_entity.id
_entity.type
_entity.pdbx_description
1 polymer ?
#
loop_
_entity_poly.entity_id
_entity_poly.type
_entity_poly.pdbx_seq_one_letter_code
_entity_poly.pdbx_strand_id
1 'polypeptide(L)'
;MSRAGIDRVFERRLSALVNSGEPQILQGGRKGVEKESLRVLPNGRLAPTPHPPRLGSALTNEHITTDYSEALIELVTPAFTHSWELLQYLLDLHQFVYRHLGDELLWATSMPCAIERDEDIPLAQYGSSHVGRMKTVYRNGLGLRYGRMMQAISGV
;
A
#
# COMPACT_ATOMS: atom_id res chain seq x y z
N MET A 1 -12.18 25.10 1.25
CA MET A 1 -13.62 24.86 0.95
C MET A 1 -14.27 24.33 2.22
N SER A 2 -15.45 24.86 2.60
CA SER A 2 -16.19 24.31 3.75
C SER A 2 -16.82 22.96 3.37
N ARG A 3 -17.06 22.08 4.35
CA ARG A 3 -17.73 20.78 4.17
C ARG A 3 -19.05 20.93 3.43
N ALA A 4 -19.85 21.92 3.78
CA ALA A 4 -21.11 22.25 3.09
C ALA A 4 -20.96 22.64 1.62
N GLY A 5 -19.81 23.17 1.21
CA GLY A 5 -19.54 23.50 -0.20
C GLY A 5 -19.19 22.27 -1.03
N ILE A 6 -18.48 21.29 -0.42
CA ILE A 6 -18.15 20.02 -1.05
C ILE A 6 -19.42 19.18 -1.24
N ASP A 7 -20.26 19.10 -0.25
CA ASP A 7 -21.52 18.35 -0.29
C ASP A 7 -22.44 18.85 -1.44
N ARG A 8 -22.59 20.17 -1.60
CA ARG A 8 -23.38 20.75 -2.71
C ARG A 8 -22.80 20.45 -4.10
N VAL A 9 -21.48 20.41 -4.24
CA VAL A 9 -20.84 20.08 -5.52
C VAL A 9 -21.06 18.60 -5.85
N PHE A 10 -20.94 17.72 -4.86
CA PHE A 10 -21.19 16.30 -5.02
C PHE A 10 -22.65 16.04 -5.42
N GLU A 11 -23.62 16.55 -4.66
CA GLU A 11 -25.05 16.39 -4.95
C GLU A 11 -25.42 16.87 -6.35
N ARG A 12 -24.90 18.02 -6.76
CA ARG A 12 -25.15 18.55 -8.10
C ARG A 12 -24.60 17.65 -9.20
N ARG A 13 -23.38 17.10 -9.02
CA ARG A 13 -22.77 16.18 -9.98
C ARG A 13 -23.51 14.85 -10.04
N LEU A 14 -23.90 14.33 -8.89
CA LEU A 14 -24.68 13.11 -8.81
C LEU A 14 -26.06 13.28 -9.49
N SER A 15 -26.75 14.37 -9.20
CA SER A 15 -28.02 14.69 -9.84
C SER A 15 -27.88 14.85 -11.36
N ALA A 16 -26.85 15.53 -11.82
CA ALA A 16 -26.57 15.66 -13.25
C ALA A 16 -26.33 14.29 -13.92
N LEU A 17 -25.59 13.41 -13.26
CA LEU A 17 -25.33 12.05 -13.77
C LEU A 17 -26.63 11.21 -13.79
N VAL A 18 -27.40 11.22 -12.73
CA VAL A 18 -28.69 10.49 -12.65
C VAL A 18 -29.67 11.00 -13.72
N ASN A 19 -29.71 12.31 -13.95
CA ASN A 19 -30.59 12.94 -14.92
C ASN A 19 -30.06 12.90 -16.38
N SER A 20 -28.84 12.47 -16.59
CA SER A 20 -28.26 12.37 -17.96
C SER A 20 -28.95 11.33 -18.84
N GLY A 21 -29.66 10.37 -18.23
CA GLY A 21 -30.23 9.23 -18.95
C GLY A 21 -29.20 8.19 -19.41
N GLU A 22 -27.95 8.33 -18.98
CA GLU A 22 -26.84 7.46 -19.39
C GLU A 22 -26.23 6.70 -18.18
N PRO A 23 -27.00 5.88 -17.44
CA PRO A 23 -26.51 5.16 -16.29
C PRO A 23 -25.39 4.16 -16.65
N GLN A 24 -25.28 3.77 -17.91
CA GLN A 24 -24.24 2.90 -18.46
C GLN A 24 -22.83 3.51 -18.35
N ILE A 25 -22.66 4.84 -18.19
CA ILE A 25 -21.39 5.50 -17.94
C ILE A 25 -20.72 4.98 -16.66
N LEU A 26 -21.52 4.52 -15.69
CA LEU A 26 -21.02 3.94 -14.44
C LEU A 26 -20.72 2.43 -14.54
N GLN A 27 -21.03 1.81 -15.68
CA GLN A 27 -20.77 0.39 -15.91
C GLN A 27 -19.38 0.16 -16.51
N GLY A 28 -18.82 -1.02 -16.29
CA GLY A 28 -17.57 -1.43 -16.89
C GLY A 28 -16.32 -0.71 -16.33
N GLY A 29 -16.45 0.03 -15.24
CA GLY A 29 -15.32 0.69 -14.59
C GLY A 29 -14.26 -0.33 -14.15
N ARG A 30 -12.99 -0.06 -14.49
CA ARG A 30 -11.86 -0.86 -14.03
C ARG A 30 -11.39 -0.38 -12.66
N LYS A 31 -11.01 -1.32 -11.79
CA LYS A 31 -10.51 -1.06 -10.45
C LYS A 31 -9.29 -1.92 -10.16
N GLY A 32 -8.28 -1.32 -9.57
CA GLY A 32 -7.12 -1.96 -8.98
C GLY A 32 -7.09 -1.67 -7.48
N VAL A 33 -6.31 -2.43 -6.75
CA VAL A 33 -6.09 -2.27 -5.32
C VAL A 33 -4.60 -2.26 -5.04
N GLU A 34 -4.18 -1.34 -4.22
CA GLU A 34 -2.90 -1.36 -3.53
C GLU A 34 -3.19 -1.72 -2.08
N LYS A 35 -2.52 -2.75 -1.57
CA LYS A 35 -2.69 -3.19 -0.19
C LYS A 35 -1.35 -3.31 0.51
N GLU A 36 -1.23 -2.59 1.60
CA GLU A 36 -0.05 -2.59 2.45
C GLU A 36 -0.20 -3.53 3.64
N SER A 37 0.92 -4.08 4.10
CA SER A 37 1.01 -4.82 5.36
C SER A 37 2.43 -4.77 5.91
N LEU A 38 2.57 -4.44 7.19
CA LEU A 38 3.84 -4.60 7.89
C LEU A 38 4.18 -6.09 8.03
N ARG A 39 5.43 -6.44 7.78
CA ARG A 39 5.98 -7.73 8.19
C ARG A 39 6.28 -7.68 9.68
N VAL A 40 5.82 -8.68 10.40
CA VAL A 40 6.02 -8.79 11.84
C VAL A 40 6.56 -10.16 12.22
N LEU A 41 7.29 -10.21 13.31
CA LEU A 41 7.70 -11.46 13.96
C LEU A 41 6.50 -12.11 14.66
N PRO A 42 6.57 -13.41 15.00
CA PRO A 42 5.49 -14.10 15.73
C PRO A 42 5.08 -13.47 17.06
N ASN A 43 5.96 -12.66 17.66
CA ASN A 43 5.67 -11.89 18.89
C ASN A 43 4.98 -10.54 18.63
N GLY A 44 4.61 -10.23 17.38
CA GLY A 44 3.93 -9.00 17.00
C GLY A 44 4.84 -7.76 16.86
N ARG A 45 6.16 -7.90 17.01
CA ARG A 45 7.11 -6.79 16.78
C ARG A 45 7.41 -6.64 15.29
N LEU A 46 7.74 -5.43 14.87
CA LEU A 46 8.16 -5.13 13.50
C LEU A 46 9.34 -6.03 13.09
N ALA A 47 9.28 -6.63 11.90
CA ALA A 47 10.35 -7.45 11.37
C ALA A 47 11.57 -6.56 11.01
N PRO A 48 12.77 -6.86 11.53
CA PRO A 48 13.97 -6.08 11.24
C PRO A 48 14.69 -6.55 9.97
N THR A 49 14.19 -7.59 9.32
CA THR A 49 14.81 -8.23 8.16
C THR A 49 14.67 -7.40 6.90
N PRO A 50 15.59 -7.52 5.94
CA PRO A 50 15.44 -6.90 4.62
C PRO A 50 14.24 -7.46 3.85
N HIS A 51 13.84 -6.77 2.80
CA HIS A 51 12.84 -7.27 1.85
C HIS A 51 13.23 -8.68 1.35
N PRO A 52 12.35 -9.69 1.45
CA PRO A 52 12.68 -11.06 1.11
C PRO A 52 13.14 -11.19 -0.37
N PRO A 53 14.38 -11.68 -0.64
CA PRO A 53 14.91 -11.70 -2.02
C PRO A 53 14.06 -12.52 -3.00
N ARG A 54 13.33 -13.52 -2.51
CA ARG A 54 12.43 -14.35 -3.33
C ARG A 54 11.19 -13.64 -3.82
N LEU A 55 10.86 -12.49 -3.23
CA LEU A 55 9.77 -11.62 -3.72
C LEU A 55 10.21 -10.75 -4.90
N GLY A 56 11.48 -10.82 -5.28
CA GLY A 56 12.06 -9.99 -6.32
C GLY A 56 12.56 -8.63 -5.80
N SER A 57 12.89 -7.75 -6.70
CA SER A 57 13.37 -6.41 -6.35
C SER A 57 12.20 -5.47 -6.03
N ALA A 58 12.17 -4.93 -4.82
CA ALA A 58 11.19 -3.90 -4.44
C ALA A 58 11.22 -2.64 -5.35
N LEU A 59 12.30 -2.42 -6.11
CA LEU A 59 12.41 -1.31 -7.05
C LEU A 59 11.73 -1.59 -8.39
N THR A 60 11.72 -2.84 -8.84
CA THR A 60 11.35 -3.21 -10.22
C THR A 60 10.22 -4.23 -10.31
N ASN A 61 9.78 -4.83 -9.21
CA ASN A 61 8.61 -5.67 -9.21
C ASN A 61 7.36 -4.77 -9.23
N GLU A 62 6.51 -4.93 -10.24
CA GLU A 62 5.31 -4.11 -10.44
C GLU A 62 4.16 -4.48 -9.49
N HIS A 63 4.23 -5.65 -8.85
CA HIS A 63 3.12 -6.20 -8.06
C HIS A 63 3.45 -6.41 -6.58
N ILE A 64 4.74 -6.52 -6.23
CA ILE A 64 5.19 -6.69 -4.85
C ILE A 64 6.37 -5.75 -4.62
N THR A 65 6.16 -4.74 -3.83
CA THR A 65 7.15 -3.72 -3.51
C THR A 65 7.21 -3.44 -2.01
N THR A 66 7.95 -2.44 -1.62
CA THR A 66 7.88 -1.84 -0.28
C THR A 66 7.41 -0.40 -0.43
N ASP A 67 6.60 0.08 0.51
CA ASP A 67 6.30 1.50 0.54
C ASP A 67 7.37 2.28 1.34
N TYR A 68 7.03 2.78 2.51
CA TYR A 68 7.93 3.63 3.30
C TYR A 68 9.00 2.82 4.04
N SER A 69 8.56 1.80 4.75
CA SER A 69 9.43 0.95 5.56
C SER A 69 9.90 -0.28 4.79
N GLU A 70 11.13 -0.72 5.07
CA GLU A 70 11.64 -2.01 4.57
C GLU A 70 10.74 -3.19 5.00
N ALA A 71 10.03 -3.05 6.12
CA ALA A 71 9.09 -4.04 6.60
C ALA A 71 7.67 -3.88 6.02
N LEU A 72 7.35 -2.77 5.34
CA LEU A 72 6.01 -2.52 4.81
C LEU A 72 5.91 -3.05 3.38
N ILE A 73 5.39 -4.27 3.22
CA ILE A 73 5.10 -4.83 1.90
C ILE A 73 3.85 -4.17 1.33
N GLU A 74 3.95 -3.79 0.07
CA GLU A 74 2.86 -3.26 -0.73
C GLU A 74 2.57 -4.21 -1.89
N LEU A 75 1.32 -4.64 -1.99
CA LEU A 75 0.79 -5.50 -3.05
C LEU A 75 -0.04 -4.67 -4.01
N VAL A 76 0.33 -4.67 -5.29
CA VAL A 76 -0.29 -3.87 -6.33
C VAL A 76 -0.95 -4.78 -7.36
N THR A 77 -2.27 -4.67 -7.53
CA THR A 77 -2.98 -5.44 -8.55
C THR A 77 -3.06 -4.68 -9.87
N PRO A 78 -3.15 -5.36 -11.01
CA PRO A 78 -3.67 -4.75 -12.22
C PRO A 78 -5.10 -4.23 -12.02
N ALA A 79 -5.57 -3.42 -12.95
CA ALA A 79 -6.96 -2.97 -12.94
C ALA A 79 -7.86 -3.97 -13.67
N PHE A 80 -8.85 -4.50 -12.96
CA PHE A 80 -9.84 -5.48 -13.44
C PHE A 80 -11.23 -4.87 -13.59
N THR A 81 -12.03 -5.41 -14.50
CA THR A 81 -13.43 -5.06 -14.65
C THR A 81 -14.29 -5.76 -13.58
N HIS A 82 -13.98 -7.01 -13.26
CA HIS A 82 -14.71 -7.81 -12.29
C HIS A 82 -14.00 -7.85 -10.93
N SER A 83 -14.74 -7.59 -9.87
CA SER A 83 -14.19 -7.57 -8.50
C SER A 83 -13.67 -8.93 -8.07
N TRP A 84 -14.24 -10.03 -8.61
CA TRP A 84 -13.77 -11.38 -8.33
C TRP A 84 -12.36 -11.64 -8.84
N GLU A 85 -12.05 -11.21 -10.06
CA GLU A 85 -10.70 -11.34 -10.66
C GLU A 85 -9.67 -10.57 -9.85
N LEU A 86 -10.04 -9.36 -9.43
CA LEU A 86 -9.18 -8.53 -8.56
C LEU A 86 -8.90 -9.23 -7.22
N LEU A 87 -9.96 -9.75 -6.58
CA LEU A 87 -9.82 -10.45 -5.29
C LEU A 87 -8.96 -11.72 -5.43
N GLN A 88 -9.17 -12.49 -6.47
CA GLN A 88 -8.38 -13.69 -6.74
C GLN A 88 -6.90 -13.33 -6.94
N TYR A 89 -6.61 -12.32 -7.76
CA TYR A 89 -5.25 -11.86 -7.99
C TYR A 89 -4.57 -11.39 -6.70
N LEU A 90 -5.27 -10.60 -5.88
CA LEU A 90 -4.76 -10.16 -4.58
C LEU A 90 -4.51 -11.35 -3.64
N LEU A 91 -5.37 -12.36 -3.65
CA LEU A 91 -5.18 -13.59 -2.87
C LEU A 91 -3.94 -14.36 -3.34
N ASP A 92 -3.72 -14.47 -4.64
CA ASP A 92 -2.56 -15.15 -5.21
C ASP A 92 -1.26 -14.43 -4.82
N LEU A 93 -1.24 -13.08 -4.84
CA LEU A 93 -0.12 -12.29 -4.33
C LEU A 93 0.15 -12.56 -2.85
N HIS A 94 -0.89 -12.59 -2.00
CA HIS A 94 -0.74 -12.92 -0.58
C HIS A 94 -0.17 -14.33 -0.38
N GLN A 95 -0.69 -15.32 -1.09
CA GLN A 95 -0.20 -16.69 -1.00
C GLN A 95 1.27 -16.80 -1.43
N PHE A 96 1.64 -16.09 -2.50
CA PHE A 96 3.02 -16.04 -2.96
C PHE A 96 3.93 -15.42 -1.90
N VAL A 97 3.54 -14.28 -1.33
CA VAL A 97 4.30 -13.62 -0.25
C VAL A 97 4.44 -14.55 0.95
N TYR A 98 3.36 -15.13 1.47
CA TYR A 98 3.41 -16.03 2.63
C TYR A 98 4.35 -17.22 2.46
N ARG A 99 4.44 -17.77 1.26
CA ARG A 99 5.38 -18.86 0.96
C ARG A 99 6.86 -18.46 1.06
N HIS A 100 7.15 -17.15 1.13
CA HIS A 100 8.50 -16.62 1.09
C HIS A 100 8.86 -15.74 2.31
N LEU A 101 7.97 -15.61 3.28
CA LEU A 101 8.22 -14.84 4.51
C LEU A 101 9.00 -15.62 5.58
N GLY A 102 9.13 -16.95 5.46
CA GLY A 102 9.66 -17.78 6.54
C GLY A 102 8.71 -17.75 7.74
N ASP A 103 9.23 -17.40 8.91
CA ASP A 103 8.44 -17.33 10.16
C ASP A 103 7.75 -15.97 10.37
N GLU A 104 7.93 -15.02 9.46
CA GLU A 104 7.28 -13.71 9.56
C GLU A 104 5.81 -13.78 9.14
N LEU A 105 5.02 -12.83 9.64
CA LEU A 105 3.60 -12.70 9.35
C LEU A 105 3.32 -11.32 8.73
N LEU A 106 2.24 -11.22 7.97
CA LEU A 106 1.70 -9.93 7.54
C LEU A 106 0.72 -9.41 8.59
N TRP A 107 0.98 -8.22 9.09
CA TRP A 107 0.12 -7.54 10.04
C TRP A 107 -1.22 -7.17 9.39
N ALA A 108 -2.33 -7.61 9.99
CA ALA A 108 -3.64 -7.57 9.35
C ALA A 108 -4.42 -6.26 9.55
N THR A 109 -3.93 -5.36 10.42
CA THR A 109 -4.64 -4.10 10.72
C THR A 109 -3.93 -2.90 10.11
N SER A 110 -4.66 -1.83 9.86
CA SER A 110 -4.10 -0.57 9.36
C SER A 110 -3.20 0.13 10.38
N MET A 111 -3.55 0.06 11.67
CA MET A 111 -2.73 0.63 12.72
C MET A 111 -1.42 -0.14 12.89
N PRO A 112 -0.30 0.55 13.18
CA PRO A 112 0.99 -0.10 13.32
C PRO A 112 1.00 -1.22 14.37
N CYS A 113 1.91 -2.18 14.18
CA CYS A 113 2.21 -3.22 15.17
C CYS A 113 2.96 -2.63 16.39
N ALA A 114 3.47 -3.49 17.29
CA ALA A 114 4.26 -3.06 18.43
C ALA A 114 5.59 -2.43 17.98
N ILE A 115 5.62 -1.11 17.91
CA ILE A 115 6.79 -0.27 17.60
C ILE A 115 6.99 0.67 18.77
N GLU A 116 8.20 0.71 19.33
CA GLU A 116 8.48 1.50 20.52
C GLU A 116 8.93 2.92 20.18
N ARG A 117 9.73 3.09 19.13
CA ARG A 117 10.31 4.36 18.74
C ARG A 117 10.25 4.56 17.23
N ASP A 118 10.23 5.80 16.83
CA ASP A 118 10.20 6.21 15.41
C ASP A 118 11.43 5.67 14.63
N GLU A 119 12.58 5.62 15.29
CA GLU A 119 13.85 5.14 14.74
C GLU A 119 13.87 3.62 14.48
N ASP A 120 13.03 2.86 15.15
CA ASP A 120 12.94 1.41 14.98
C ASP A 120 12.28 1.01 13.65
N ILE A 121 11.74 1.98 12.92
CA ILE A 121 11.15 1.78 11.60
C ILE A 121 12.24 1.96 10.52
N PRO A 122 12.75 0.87 9.91
CA PRO A 122 13.77 0.95 8.87
C PRO A 122 13.17 1.53 7.59
N LEU A 123 13.90 2.43 6.94
CA LEU A 123 13.52 2.92 5.61
C LEU A 123 13.71 1.84 4.56
N ALA A 124 12.79 1.79 3.60
CA ALA A 124 12.87 0.90 2.45
C ALA A 124 14.17 1.10 1.65
N GLN A 125 14.81 0.00 1.28
CA GLN A 125 16.10 -0.04 0.61
C GLN A 125 15.94 -0.36 -0.88
N TYR A 126 16.30 0.58 -1.75
CA TYR A 126 16.15 0.44 -3.20
C TYR A 126 17.50 0.41 -3.94
N GLY A 127 18.59 0.19 -3.21
CA GLY A 127 19.93 0.14 -3.79
C GLY A 127 20.50 1.51 -4.17
N SER A 128 21.67 1.49 -4.83
CA SER A 128 22.49 2.68 -5.11
C SER A 128 22.21 3.33 -6.47
N SER A 129 21.24 2.83 -7.25
CA SER A 129 20.85 3.44 -8.52
C SER A 129 20.32 4.86 -8.31
N HIS A 130 20.30 5.67 -9.38
CA HIS A 130 19.78 7.03 -9.31
C HIS A 130 18.32 7.05 -8.78
N VAL A 131 17.46 6.16 -9.30
CA VAL A 131 16.07 6.04 -8.86
C VAL A 131 15.98 5.57 -7.41
N GLY A 132 16.79 4.59 -7.00
CA GLY A 132 16.84 4.11 -5.62
C GLY A 132 17.23 5.23 -4.63
N ARG A 133 18.24 6.02 -4.97
CA ARG A 133 18.65 7.19 -4.16
C ARG A 133 17.56 8.26 -4.07
N MET A 134 16.86 8.54 -5.18
CA MET A 134 15.73 9.48 -5.16
C MET A 134 14.61 9.02 -4.22
N LYS A 135 14.24 7.72 -4.28
CA LYS A 135 13.26 7.13 -3.36
C LYS A 135 13.70 7.25 -1.91
N THR A 136 14.97 7.04 -1.61
CA THR A 136 15.53 7.19 -0.25
C THR A 136 15.46 8.64 0.25
N VAL A 137 15.85 9.61 -0.59
CA VAL A 137 15.77 11.05 -0.24
C VAL A 137 14.32 11.45 0.04
N TYR A 138 13.39 11.04 -0.79
CA TYR A 138 11.97 11.31 -0.63
C TYR A 138 11.43 10.78 0.72
N ARG A 139 11.73 9.53 1.06
CA ARG A 139 11.29 8.89 2.31
C ARG A 139 11.92 9.51 3.55
N ASN A 140 13.19 9.89 3.48
CA ASN A 140 13.82 10.67 4.56
C ASN A 140 13.08 11.99 4.78
N GLY A 141 12.71 12.69 3.72
CA GLY A 141 11.93 13.93 3.80
C GLY A 141 10.56 13.71 4.46
N LEU A 142 9.86 12.64 4.12
CA LEU A 142 8.58 12.28 4.76
C LEU A 142 8.76 11.99 6.25
N GLY A 143 9.77 11.20 6.62
CA GLY A 143 10.07 10.87 8.02
C GLY A 143 10.39 12.12 8.85
N LEU A 144 11.17 13.06 8.32
CA LEU A 144 11.49 14.32 8.98
C LEU A 144 10.26 15.21 9.16
N ARG A 145 9.35 15.21 8.18
CA ARG A 145 8.18 16.10 8.20
C ARG A 145 7.02 15.57 9.04
N TYR A 146 6.77 14.27 8.99
CA TYR A 146 5.55 13.66 9.55
C TYR A 146 5.81 12.59 10.61
N GLY A 147 7.08 12.21 10.85
CA GLY A 147 7.46 11.06 11.66
C GLY A 147 7.34 9.72 10.91
N ARG A 148 8.15 8.74 11.28
CA ARG A 148 8.15 7.41 10.65
C ARG A 148 6.95 6.57 11.09
N MET A 149 6.48 6.76 12.33
CA MET A 149 5.31 6.06 12.85
C MET A 149 4.05 6.31 12.00
N MET A 150 3.86 7.55 11.53
CA MET A 150 2.75 7.89 10.66
C MET A 150 2.85 7.21 9.28
N GLN A 151 4.06 6.85 8.86
CA GLN A 151 4.33 6.16 7.60
C GLN A 151 4.28 4.62 7.75
N ALA A 152 4.04 4.10 8.95
CA ALA A 152 3.87 2.68 9.24
C ALA A 152 2.38 2.27 9.31
N ILE A 153 1.46 3.19 9.02
CA ILE A 153 0.03 2.91 8.86
C ILE A 153 -0.15 2.22 7.51
N SER A 154 -0.80 1.06 7.49
CA SER A 154 -1.05 0.28 6.28
C SER A 154 -2.36 0.68 5.63
N GLY A 155 -2.34 0.96 4.33
CA GLY A 155 -3.50 1.29 3.50
C GLY A 155 -4.05 0.10 2.71
N VAL A 156 -5.29 0.27 2.23
CA VAL A 156 -5.92 -0.59 1.21
C VAL A 156 -6.64 0.32 0.22
#